data_3c885a07ec6b02c934a6b03b3f0c05f6
#
_entry.id   3c885a07ec6b02c934a6b03b3f0c05f6
#
_cell.length_a   1.000
_cell.length_b   1.000
_cell.length_c   1.000
_cell.angle_alpha   90.00
_cell.angle_beta   90.00
_cell.angle_gamma   90.00
#
_symmetry.space_group_name_H-M   'P 1'
#
loop_
_entity.id
_entity.type
_entity.pdbx_description
1 polymer ?
#
loop_
_entity_poly.entity_id
_entity_poly.type
_entity_poly.pdbx_seq_one_letter_code
_entity_poly.pdbx_strand_id
1 'polypeptide(L)'
;ICGRANKIKEKDRRAAVVQCVRTYRTRMKWFSEMDYLDAWYEHLDVEETLDRFETTGSKRSRVLREAAMKALLKDNDAAAAKLCKFENGKLRFRSNPPELVPINQLDDYADLDALQARLDALIESYRHSLYDDRRWVFDHLRYQDAARKVVGVGSVGQRAWASVWIARDADDPMMLQMKEATYSVLEHYCGASPYATHGERVVQGQKLIQNTADVLLGWSSFMAEDGRKRDYYVRQLWNGKGSIDIDNLNASGLSDLSRMCAWSLAHAHARTGDSIAIANYMGGTDEFDQSIASFAVSYAEQNDEDYAIFKKLIKSGELPCA
;
A
#
# COMPACT_ATOMS: atom_id res chain seq x y z
N ILE A 1 13.57 -6.10 -13.16
CA ILE A 1 14.31 -6.23 -11.88
C ILE A 1 13.97 -7.59 -11.24
N CYS A 2 12.73 -7.83 -10.77
CA CYS A 2 12.33 -9.09 -10.12
C CYS A 2 12.71 -10.33 -10.97
N GLY A 3 12.41 -10.35 -12.26
CA GLY A 3 12.76 -11.46 -13.14
C GLY A 3 14.28 -11.70 -13.30
N ARG A 4 15.12 -10.67 -13.11
CA ARG A 4 16.58 -10.82 -13.07
C ARG A 4 17.01 -11.48 -11.75
N ALA A 5 16.48 -11.02 -10.62
CA ALA A 5 16.74 -11.62 -9.32
C ALA A 5 16.39 -13.13 -9.31
N ASN A 6 15.27 -13.50 -9.90
CA ASN A 6 14.79 -14.89 -10.02
C ASN A 6 15.45 -15.68 -11.15
N LYS A 7 16.50 -15.15 -11.80
CA LYS A 7 17.23 -15.79 -12.91
C LYS A 7 16.34 -16.25 -14.08
N ILE A 8 15.22 -15.54 -14.31
CA ILE A 8 14.34 -15.79 -15.46
C ILE A 8 15.08 -15.37 -16.73
N LYS A 9 14.98 -16.18 -17.79
CA LYS A 9 15.63 -15.90 -19.07
C LYS A 9 15.19 -14.56 -19.65
N GLU A 10 16.07 -13.86 -20.32
CA GLU A 10 15.82 -12.53 -20.88
C GLU A 10 14.59 -12.49 -21.80
N LYS A 11 14.48 -13.45 -22.71
CA LYS A 11 13.33 -13.61 -23.60
C LYS A 11 12.00 -13.61 -22.83
N ASP A 12 11.94 -14.37 -21.74
CA ASP A 12 10.73 -14.54 -20.93
C ASP A 12 10.45 -13.27 -20.09
N ARG A 13 11.50 -12.60 -19.59
CA ARG A 13 11.37 -11.30 -18.91
C ARG A 13 10.79 -10.25 -19.84
N ARG A 14 11.36 -10.13 -21.06
CA ARG A 14 10.87 -9.18 -22.06
C ARG A 14 9.43 -9.50 -22.47
N ALA A 15 9.09 -10.76 -22.67
CA ALA A 15 7.73 -11.20 -22.97
C ALA A 15 6.73 -10.83 -21.85
N ALA A 16 7.12 -10.97 -20.57
CA ALA A 16 6.28 -10.56 -19.43
C ALA A 16 6.03 -9.04 -19.42
N VAL A 17 7.03 -8.21 -19.72
CA VAL A 17 6.86 -6.76 -19.83
C VAL A 17 5.94 -6.38 -20.98
N VAL A 18 6.16 -6.92 -22.18
CA VAL A 18 5.28 -6.69 -23.35
C VAL A 18 3.85 -7.09 -23.03
N GLN A 19 3.65 -8.24 -22.39
CA GLN A 19 2.32 -8.71 -21.98
C GLN A 19 1.66 -7.79 -20.93
N CYS A 20 2.44 -7.26 -19.99
CA CYS A 20 1.99 -6.29 -19.01
C CYS A 20 1.43 -5.04 -19.70
N VAL A 21 2.24 -4.42 -20.57
CA VAL A 21 1.87 -3.17 -21.26
C VAL A 21 0.70 -3.40 -22.22
N ARG A 22 0.71 -4.51 -22.97
CA ARG A 22 -0.43 -4.91 -23.81
C ARG A 22 -1.71 -5.04 -22.99
N THR A 23 -1.65 -5.68 -21.82
CA THR A 23 -2.82 -5.80 -20.94
C THR A 23 -3.32 -4.42 -20.51
N TYR A 24 -2.43 -3.53 -20.07
CA TYR A 24 -2.80 -2.16 -19.72
C TYR A 24 -3.48 -1.44 -20.90
N ARG A 25 -2.86 -1.43 -22.08
CA ARG A 25 -3.36 -0.77 -23.29
C ARG A 25 -4.73 -1.31 -23.72
N THR A 26 -4.87 -2.64 -23.79
CA THR A 26 -6.14 -3.25 -24.20
C THR A 26 -7.26 -3.05 -23.18
N ARG A 27 -6.93 -3.05 -21.88
CA ARG A 27 -7.90 -2.75 -20.83
C ARG A 27 -8.28 -1.28 -20.78
N MET A 28 -7.35 -0.37 -21.01
CA MET A 28 -7.66 1.05 -21.11
C MET A 28 -8.58 1.33 -22.28
N LYS A 29 -8.33 0.70 -23.45
CA LYS A 29 -9.28 0.77 -24.57
C LYS A 29 -10.66 0.24 -24.19
N TRP A 30 -10.73 -0.90 -23.53
CA TRP A 30 -11.99 -1.47 -23.07
C TRP A 30 -12.74 -0.54 -22.10
N PHE A 31 -12.05 0.06 -21.12
CA PHE A 31 -12.65 1.05 -20.23
C PHE A 31 -13.10 2.33 -20.95
N SER A 32 -12.41 2.73 -22.02
CA SER A 32 -12.78 3.91 -22.81
C SER A 32 -14.05 3.72 -23.65
N GLU A 33 -14.49 2.47 -23.84
CA GLU A 33 -15.69 2.08 -24.59
C GLU A 33 -16.88 1.76 -23.64
N MET A 34 -16.67 1.77 -22.32
CA MET A 34 -17.70 1.54 -21.33
C MET A 34 -18.42 2.82 -20.94
N ASP A 35 -19.66 2.68 -20.44
CA ASP A 35 -20.34 3.76 -19.75
C ASP A 35 -19.57 4.12 -18.47
N TYR A 36 -19.57 5.40 -18.12
CA TYR A 36 -18.73 5.94 -17.05
C TYR A 36 -18.97 5.24 -15.69
N LEU A 37 -20.24 4.99 -15.34
CA LEU A 37 -20.58 4.31 -14.09
C LEU A 37 -20.22 2.83 -14.12
N ASP A 38 -20.33 2.17 -15.27
CA ASP A 38 -19.95 0.78 -15.42
C ASP A 38 -18.43 0.63 -15.24
N ALA A 39 -17.65 1.52 -15.85
CA ALA A 39 -16.20 1.57 -15.63
C ALA A 39 -15.83 1.86 -14.17
N TRP A 40 -16.65 2.66 -13.47
CA TRP A 40 -16.44 2.98 -12.05
C TRP A 40 -16.69 1.78 -11.13
N TYR A 41 -17.72 0.97 -11.41
CA TYR A 41 -18.10 -0.20 -10.60
C TYR A 41 -17.35 -1.48 -10.99
N GLU A 42 -16.68 -1.50 -12.13
CA GLU A 42 -15.91 -2.65 -12.57
C GLU A 42 -14.87 -3.02 -11.51
N HIS A 43 -14.67 -4.31 -11.30
CA HIS A 43 -13.70 -4.82 -10.32
C HIS A 43 -13.06 -6.12 -10.78
N LEU A 44 -11.87 -6.37 -10.29
CA LEU A 44 -11.19 -7.64 -10.46
C LEU A 44 -11.65 -8.58 -9.34
N ASP A 45 -12.53 -9.51 -9.67
CA ASP A 45 -12.84 -10.59 -8.75
C ASP A 45 -11.66 -11.56 -8.70
N VAL A 46 -11.07 -11.66 -7.51
CA VAL A 46 -9.88 -12.50 -7.30
C VAL A 46 -10.24 -13.97 -7.38
N GLU A 47 -11.41 -14.38 -6.86
CA GLU A 47 -11.87 -15.77 -6.87
C GLU A 47 -12.16 -16.20 -8.30
N GLU A 48 -12.95 -15.43 -9.05
CA GLU A 48 -13.24 -15.69 -10.47
C GLU A 48 -11.94 -15.72 -11.31
N THR A 49 -11.00 -14.84 -11.01
CA THR A 49 -9.70 -14.81 -11.68
C THR A 49 -8.89 -16.07 -11.37
N LEU A 50 -8.90 -16.53 -10.13
CA LEU A 50 -8.21 -17.77 -9.72
C LEU A 50 -8.87 -19.00 -10.38
N ASP A 51 -10.20 -19.05 -10.45
CA ASP A 51 -10.94 -20.14 -11.08
C ASP A 51 -10.67 -20.23 -12.59
N ARG A 52 -10.57 -19.08 -13.28
CA ARG A 52 -10.16 -19.04 -14.69
C ARG A 52 -8.74 -19.56 -14.91
N PHE A 53 -7.85 -19.42 -13.93
CA PHE A 53 -6.52 -20.02 -13.97
C PHE A 53 -6.54 -21.53 -13.66
N GLU A 54 -7.47 -22.01 -12.83
CA GLU A 54 -7.62 -23.45 -12.52
C GLU A 54 -8.05 -24.28 -13.72
N THR A 55 -8.97 -23.77 -14.54
CA THR A 55 -9.44 -24.47 -15.75
C THR A 55 -8.32 -24.70 -16.77
N THR A 56 -7.21 -24.00 -16.66
CA THR A 56 -6.01 -24.21 -17.50
C THR A 56 -5.03 -25.24 -16.94
N GLY A 57 -5.33 -25.91 -15.81
CA GLY A 57 -4.59 -27.09 -15.28
C GLY A 57 -3.13 -26.83 -14.90
N SER A 58 -2.75 -25.59 -14.69
CA SER A 58 -1.34 -25.23 -14.48
C SER A 58 -0.98 -25.09 -13.00
N LYS A 59 0.27 -25.48 -12.65
CA LYS A 59 0.91 -25.11 -11.36
C LYS A 59 0.91 -23.58 -11.10
N ARG A 60 0.40 -22.82 -12.04
CA ARG A 60 0.31 -21.36 -12.07
C ARG A 60 -0.63 -20.78 -11.03
N SER A 61 -1.80 -21.41 -10.86
CA SER A 61 -2.83 -20.96 -9.92
C SER A 61 -2.39 -21.07 -8.46
N ARG A 62 -1.49 -22.00 -8.17
CA ARG A 62 -1.10 -22.31 -6.78
C ARG A 62 -0.47 -21.13 -6.04
N VAL A 63 0.46 -20.39 -6.65
CA VAL A 63 1.15 -19.25 -5.99
C VAL A 63 0.18 -18.09 -5.72
N LEU A 64 -0.69 -17.77 -6.68
CA LEU A 64 -1.70 -16.73 -6.51
C LEU A 64 -2.77 -17.15 -5.49
N ARG A 65 -3.19 -18.40 -5.52
CA ARG A 65 -4.14 -18.97 -4.55
C ARG A 65 -3.56 -18.99 -3.13
N GLU A 66 -2.32 -19.44 -2.96
CA GLU A 66 -1.61 -19.38 -1.67
C GLU A 66 -1.51 -17.94 -1.14
N ALA A 67 -1.28 -16.96 -2.03
CA ALA A 67 -1.25 -15.55 -1.66
C ALA A 67 -2.65 -15.05 -1.24
N ALA A 68 -3.69 -15.42 -1.96
CA ALA A 68 -5.08 -15.09 -1.63
C ALA A 68 -5.50 -15.72 -0.29
N MET A 69 -5.21 -17.01 -0.09
CA MET A 69 -5.49 -17.71 1.17
C MET A 69 -4.72 -17.08 2.35
N LYS A 70 -3.45 -16.72 2.16
CA LYS A 70 -2.68 -15.97 3.17
C LYS A 70 -3.24 -14.59 3.45
N ALA A 71 -3.89 -13.97 2.46
CA ALA A 71 -4.55 -12.68 2.64
C ALA A 71 -5.73 -12.79 3.59
N LEU A 72 -6.57 -13.80 3.40
CA LEU A 72 -7.74 -14.05 4.24
C LEU A 72 -7.39 -14.30 5.72
N LEU A 73 -6.18 -14.83 5.99
CA LEU A 73 -5.66 -15.07 7.35
C LEU A 73 -5.03 -13.83 7.99
N LYS A 74 -4.90 -12.71 7.27
CA LYS A 74 -4.35 -11.46 7.80
C LYS A 74 -5.47 -10.52 8.19
N ASP A 75 -6.06 -10.79 9.31
CA ASP A 75 -7.09 -10.00 9.97
C ASP A 75 -6.57 -9.29 11.22
N ASN A 76 -7.46 -8.60 11.90
CA ASN A 76 -7.14 -7.87 13.13
C ASN A 76 -6.75 -8.81 14.29
N ASP A 77 -7.37 -10.00 14.38
CA ASP A 77 -7.09 -10.98 15.43
C ASP A 77 -5.66 -11.52 15.30
N ALA A 78 -5.26 -11.91 14.10
CA ALA A 78 -3.90 -12.35 13.83
C ALA A 78 -2.86 -11.24 14.07
N ALA A 79 -3.22 -9.98 13.76
CA ALA A 79 -2.37 -8.83 14.04
C ALA A 79 -2.21 -8.60 15.55
N ALA A 80 -3.31 -8.63 16.31
CA ALA A 80 -3.31 -8.46 17.75
C ALA A 80 -2.55 -9.59 18.45
N ALA A 81 -2.80 -10.84 18.09
CA ALA A 81 -2.08 -12.00 18.64
C ALA A 81 -0.57 -11.92 18.44
N LYS A 82 -0.13 -11.41 17.28
CA LYS A 82 1.29 -11.25 16.96
C LYS A 82 1.94 -10.08 17.67
N LEU A 83 1.26 -8.93 17.71
CA LEU A 83 1.88 -7.66 18.10
C LEU A 83 1.55 -7.25 19.54
N CYS A 84 0.52 -7.82 20.14
CA CYS A 84 0.02 -7.43 21.46
C CYS A 84 0.12 -8.56 22.49
N LYS A 85 0.00 -8.19 23.75
CA LYS A 85 -0.22 -9.06 24.91
C LYS A 85 -1.33 -8.45 25.75
N PHE A 86 -2.07 -9.29 26.49
CA PHE A 86 -3.03 -8.81 27.48
C PHE A 86 -2.31 -8.58 28.79
N GLU A 87 -2.40 -7.36 29.34
CA GLU A 87 -1.71 -6.96 30.56
C GLU A 87 -2.53 -5.91 31.30
N ASN A 88 -2.77 -6.14 32.61
CA ASN A 88 -3.54 -5.24 33.48
C ASN A 88 -4.92 -4.84 32.89
N GLY A 89 -5.64 -5.82 32.32
CA GLY A 89 -6.97 -5.60 31.76
C GLY A 89 -7.02 -4.89 30.40
N LYS A 90 -5.87 -4.69 29.75
CA LYS A 90 -5.76 -4.01 28.46
C LYS A 90 -4.88 -4.76 27.47
N LEU A 91 -5.14 -4.60 26.18
CA LEU A 91 -4.22 -5.00 25.12
C LEU A 91 -3.05 -4.00 25.06
N ARG A 92 -1.82 -4.49 25.17
CA ARG A 92 -0.59 -3.71 25.11
C ARG A 92 0.33 -4.22 24.00
N PHE A 93 1.00 -3.32 23.30
CA PHE A 93 2.00 -3.73 22.34
C PHE A 93 3.18 -4.43 23.01
N ARG A 94 3.67 -5.50 22.36
CA ARG A 94 4.95 -6.12 22.71
C ARG A 94 6.08 -5.20 22.28
N SER A 95 7.11 -5.05 23.11
CA SER A 95 8.32 -4.32 22.75
C SER A 95 9.23 -5.23 21.89
N ASN A 96 9.64 -4.75 20.73
CA ASN A 96 10.62 -5.38 19.83
C ASN A 96 11.41 -4.29 19.10
N PRO A 97 12.32 -3.55 19.79
CA PRO A 97 13.12 -2.52 19.17
C PRO A 97 14.08 -3.09 18.12
N PRO A 98 14.37 -2.34 17.03
CA PRO A 98 13.83 -1.03 16.69
C PRO A 98 12.47 -1.08 15.97
N GLU A 99 11.94 -2.27 15.66
CA GLU A 99 10.81 -2.49 14.76
C GLU A 99 9.46 -2.08 15.36
N LEU A 100 9.28 -2.31 16.66
CA LEU A 100 8.05 -2.01 17.40
C LEU A 100 8.40 -1.51 18.79
N VAL A 101 8.16 -0.24 19.07
CA VAL A 101 8.45 0.40 20.37
C VAL A 101 7.16 1.00 20.92
N PRO A 102 6.61 0.44 22.03
CA PRO A 102 5.46 1.02 22.71
C PRO A 102 5.68 2.50 23.07
N ILE A 103 4.62 3.29 22.98
CA ILE A 103 4.72 4.75 23.13
C ILE A 103 5.27 5.17 24.51
N ASN A 104 4.97 4.42 25.56
CA ASN A 104 5.46 4.65 26.92
C ASN A 104 6.95 4.29 27.12
N GLN A 105 7.63 3.77 26.10
CA GLN A 105 9.06 3.45 26.12
C GLN A 105 9.87 4.41 25.24
N LEU A 106 9.25 5.43 24.72
CA LEU A 106 9.90 6.45 23.90
C LEU A 106 10.26 7.66 24.79
N ASP A 107 11.55 8.04 24.79
CA ASP A 107 12.06 9.13 25.63
C ASP A 107 11.37 10.49 25.36
N ASP A 108 10.95 10.72 24.10
CA ASP A 108 10.24 11.93 23.69
C ASP A 108 8.83 12.09 24.30
N TYR A 109 8.33 11.08 25.06
CA TYR A 109 6.97 11.01 25.59
C TYR A 109 6.93 10.74 27.09
N ALA A 110 7.92 11.30 27.80
CA ALA A 110 8.02 11.15 29.28
C ALA A 110 6.89 11.88 30.03
N ASP A 111 6.33 12.96 29.46
CA ASP A 111 5.17 13.67 29.99
C ASP A 111 3.88 12.97 29.52
N LEU A 112 3.30 12.18 30.40
CA LEU A 112 2.09 11.39 30.13
C LEU A 112 0.84 12.26 29.88
N ASP A 113 0.72 13.40 30.55
CA ASP A 113 -0.45 14.29 30.37
C ASP A 113 -0.38 15.01 29.04
N ALA A 114 0.78 15.51 28.65
CA ALA A 114 1.00 16.09 27.33
C ALA A 114 0.81 15.06 26.22
N LEU A 115 1.26 13.81 26.43
CA LEU A 115 1.05 12.72 25.50
C LEU A 115 -0.44 12.41 25.31
N GLN A 116 -1.21 12.31 26.40
CA GLN A 116 -2.64 12.03 26.35
C GLN A 116 -3.38 13.13 25.57
N ALA A 117 -3.11 14.39 25.88
CA ALA A 117 -3.73 15.52 25.19
C ALA A 117 -3.45 15.51 23.66
N ARG A 118 -2.25 15.10 23.25
CA ARG A 118 -1.88 14.96 21.83
C ARG A 118 -2.61 13.79 21.16
N LEU A 119 -2.69 12.65 21.85
CA LEU A 119 -3.45 11.50 21.35
C LEU A 119 -4.92 11.85 21.17
N ASP A 120 -5.52 12.53 22.14
CA ASP A 120 -6.92 12.96 22.06
C ASP A 120 -7.16 13.92 20.88
N ALA A 121 -6.29 14.92 20.71
CA ALA A 121 -6.37 15.86 19.59
C ALA A 121 -6.20 15.16 18.22
N LEU A 122 -5.30 14.18 18.16
CA LEU A 122 -5.03 13.41 16.95
C LEU A 122 -6.22 12.48 16.61
N ILE A 123 -6.79 11.83 17.62
CA ILE A 123 -7.96 10.97 17.50
C ILE A 123 -9.17 11.79 17.04
N GLU A 124 -9.39 12.97 17.62
CA GLU A 124 -10.51 13.85 17.25
C GLU A 124 -10.34 14.40 15.82
N SER A 125 -9.12 14.81 15.44
CA SER A 125 -8.80 15.23 14.07
C SER A 125 -9.06 14.09 13.07
N TYR A 126 -8.65 12.86 13.39
CA TYR A 126 -8.91 11.69 12.56
C TYR A 126 -10.40 11.40 12.46
N ARG A 127 -11.11 11.40 13.58
CA ARG A 127 -12.54 11.17 13.68
C ARG A 127 -13.33 12.12 12.75
N HIS A 128 -12.98 13.40 12.71
CA HIS A 128 -13.58 14.39 11.82
C HIS A 128 -13.34 14.14 10.32
N SER A 129 -12.28 13.41 9.98
CA SER A 129 -11.97 13.06 8.58
C SER A 129 -12.81 11.89 8.04
N LEU A 130 -13.51 11.17 8.92
CA LEU A 130 -14.37 10.06 8.55
C LEU A 130 -15.76 10.54 8.16
N TYR A 131 -16.38 9.88 7.17
CA TYR A 131 -17.81 10.06 6.88
C TYR A 131 -18.64 9.59 8.08
N ASP A 132 -19.86 10.09 8.19
CA ASP A 132 -20.72 9.86 9.37
C ASP A 132 -20.96 8.39 9.67
N ASP A 133 -21.22 7.57 8.65
CA ASP A 133 -21.37 6.12 8.78
C ASP A 133 -20.09 5.42 9.29
N ARG A 134 -18.93 5.92 8.88
CA ARG A 134 -17.61 5.41 9.29
C ARG A 134 -17.23 5.88 10.69
N ARG A 135 -17.58 7.12 10.99
CA ARG A 135 -17.42 7.70 12.33
C ARG A 135 -18.25 6.93 13.34
N TRP A 136 -19.47 6.55 12.99
CA TRP A 136 -20.28 5.66 13.83
C TRP A 136 -19.55 4.37 14.21
N VAL A 137 -18.92 3.71 13.27
CA VAL A 137 -18.13 2.50 13.54
C VAL A 137 -16.96 2.81 14.47
N PHE A 138 -16.21 3.89 14.19
CA PHE A 138 -15.05 4.29 14.98
C PHE A 138 -15.43 4.68 16.41
N ASP A 139 -16.54 5.34 16.64
CA ASP A 139 -17.01 5.78 17.97
C ASP A 139 -17.36 4.62 18.92
N HIS A 140 -17.51 3.40 18.38
CA HIS A 140 -17.68 2.18 19.20
C HIS A 140 -16.35 1.54 19.60
N LEU A 141 -15.22 2.03 19.09
CA LEU A 141 -13.90 1.51 19.42
C LEU A 141 -13.33 2.21 20.65
N ARG A 142 -12.73 1.45 21.55
CA ARG A 142 -12.07 1.94 22.76
C ARG A 142 -10.56 1.77 22.63
N TYR A 143 -9.84 2.88 22.69
CA TYR A 143 -8.39 2.91 22.64
C TYR A 143 -7.75 2.06 23.74
N GLN A 144 -6.72 1.31 23.41
CA GLN A 144 -5.98 0.47 24.34
C GLN A 144 -4.50 0.89 24.44
N ASP A 145 -3.81 1.01 23.31
CA ASP A 145 -2.38 1.31 23.28
C ASP A 145 -1.91 1.79 21.90
N ALA A 146 -0.72 2.40 21.87
CA ALA A 146 -0.04 2.76 20.62
C ALA A 146 1.46 2.42 20.68
N ALA A 147 2.07 2.22 19.51
CA ALA A 147 3.49 1.96 19.36
C ALA A 147 4.03 2.59 18.07
N ARG A 148 5.27 3.05 18.11
CA ARG A 148 6.03 3.36 16.91
C ARG A 148 6.33 2.03 16.20
N LYS A 149 6.03 1.96 14.90
CA LYS A 149 6.22 0.76 14.11
C LYS A 149 6.99 1.04 12.84
N VAL A 150 8.17 0.43 12.70
CA VAL A 150 8.90 0.45 11.42
C VAL A 150 8.15 -0.41 10.40
N VAL A 151 7.89 0.15 9.22
CA VAL A 151 7.09 -0.49 8.17
C VAL A 151 7.81 -0.41 6.83
N GLY A 152 8.58 -1.41 6.52
CA GLY A 152 9.22 -1.57 5.23
C GLY A 152 10.24 -0.47 4.84
N VAL A 153 11.07 -0.79 3.85
CA VAL A 153 12.20 0.04 3.41
C VAL A 153 11.76 1.41 2.87
N GLY A 154 10.67 1.47 2.11
CA GLY A 154 10.15 2.73 1.54
C GLY A 154 9.57 3.72 2.56
N SER A 155 9.52 3.34 3.84
CA SER A 155 9.03 4.20 4.94
C SER A 155 10.14 4.58 5.91
N VAL A 156 11.39 4.23 5.62
CA VAL A 156 12.54 4.60 6.46
C VAL A 156 12.65 6.12 6.50
N GLY A 157 12.78 6.67 7.71
CA GLY A 157 12.78 8.13 7.93
C GLY A 157 11.40 8.78 8.06
N GLN A 158 10.31 8.06 7.75
CA GLN A 158 8.94 8.53 8.00
C GLN A 158 8.41 7.99 9.33
N ARG A 159 7.58 8.80 9.97
CA ARG A 159 6.91 8.38 11.21
C ARG A 159 5.75 7.45 10.89
N ALA A 160 5.81 6.25 11.45
CA ALA A 160 4.72 5.29 11.34
C ALA A 160 4.37 4.75 12.74
N TRP A 161 3.08 4.67 13.00
CA TRP A 161 2.50 4.27 14.26
C TRP A 161 1.49 3.15 14.05
N ALA A 162 1.35 2.31 15.05
CA ALA A 162 0.25 1.37 15.15
C ALA A 162 -0.52 1.68 16.44
N SER A 163 -1.83 1.54 16.40
CA SER A 163 -2.69 1.61 17.59
C SER A 163 -3.61 0.41 17.65
N VAL A 164 -3.90 -0.04 18.85
CA VAL A 164 -4.84 -1.12 19.13
C VAL A 164 -6.06 -0.60 19.86
N TRP A 165 -7.20 -1.03 19.41
CA TRP A 165 -8.53 -0.67 19.87
C TRP A 165 -9.32 -1.94 20.13
N ILE A 166 -10.37 -1.88 20.94
CA ILE A 166 -11.33 -2.98 21.09
C ILE A 166 -12.74 -2.46 20.85
N ALA A 167 -13.56 -3.24 20.18
CA ALA A 167 -14.97 -2.95 19.99
C ALA A 167 -15.78 -3.51 21.18
N ARG A 168 -16.21 -4.74 21.10
CA ARG A 168 -17.02 -5.37 22.13
C ARG A 168 -16.21 -5.70 23.38
N ASP A 169 -15.12 -6.43 23.24
CA ASP A 169 -14.25 -6.93 24.31
C ASP A 169 -12.82 -7.15 23.79
N ALA A 170 -11.96 -7.80 24.59
CA ALA A 170 -10.56 -8.05 24.22
C ALA A 170 -10.38 -9.06 23.07
N ASP A 171 -11.41 -9.85 22.77
CA ASP A 171 -11.43 -10.81 21.68
C ASP A 171 -11.98 -10.21 20.36
N ASP A 172 -12.25 -8.88 20.37
CA ASP A 172 -12.70 -8.12 19.20
C ASP A 172 -11.77 -6.91 18.98
N PRO A 173 -10.48 -7.17 18.66
CA PRO A 173 -9.49 -6.13 18.48
C PRO A 173 -9.57 -5.50 17.09
N MET A 174 -9.29 -4.18 17.03
CA MET A 174 -9.09 -3.44 15.80
C MET A 174 -7.70 -2.80 15.80
N MET A 175 -6.94 -3.03 14.76
CA MET A 175 -5.59 -2.49 14.63
C MET A 175 -5.56 -1.40 13.55
N LEU A 176 -5.18 -0.19 13.93
CA LEU A 176 -4.99 0.91 12.98
C LEU A 176 -3.50 1.20 12.78
N GLN A 177 -3.16 1.58 11.58
CA GLN A 177 -1.85 2.10 11.20
C GLN A 177 -1.98 3.55 10.79
N MET A 178 -1.15 4.40 11.36
CA MET A 178 -1.01 5.80 11.00
C MET A 178 0.38 6.02 10.40
N LYS A 179 0.44 6.62 9.22
CA LYS A 179 1.70 6.95 8.55
C LYS A 179 1.75 8.43 8.19
N GLU A 180 2.91 9.02 8.41
CA GLU A 180 3.18 10.39 8.00
C GLU A 180 3.02 10.52 6.47
N ALA A 181 2.32 11.56 6.05
CA ALA A 181 2.16 11.95 4.67
C ALA A 181 2.91 13.26 4.45
N THR A 182 3.82 13.25 3.51
CA THR A 182 4.65 14.40 3.16
C THR A 182 4.33 14.91 1.76
N TYR A 183 4.97 15.98 1.35
CA TYR A 183 4.90 16.52 0.00
C TYR A 183 5.08 15.42 -1.07
N SER A 184 4.24 15.42 -2.08
CA SER A 184 4.38 14.45 -3.18
C SER A 184 5.46 14.89 -4.16
N VAL A 185 6.36 13.98 -4.51
CA VAL A 185 7.36 14.24 -5.55
C VAL A 185 6.72 14.60 -6.90
N LEU A 186 5.49 14.19 -7.15
CA LEU A 186 4.75 14.50 -8.38
C LEU A 186 4.25 15.95 -8.42
N GLU A 187 4.05 16.60 -7.28
CA GLU A 187 3.58 17.99 -7.24
C GLU A 187 4.59 18.96 -7.86
N HIS A 188 5.88 18.59 -7.87
CA HIS A 188 6.91 19.34 -8.58
C HIS A 188 6.65 19.43 -10.09
N TYR A 189 6.07 18.40 -10.67
CA TYR A 189 5.85 18.29 -12.11
C TYR A 189 4.41 18.56 -12.53
N CYS A 190 3.46 18.23 -11.68
CA CYS A 190 2.02 18.26 -11.99
C CYS A 190 1.28 19.44 -11.33
N GLY A 191 2.00 20.27 -10.55
CA GLY A 191 1.38 21.32 -9.75
C GLY A 191 0.88 20.83 -8.40
N ALA A 192 0.53 21.80 -7.53
CA ALA A 192 0.10 21.53 -6.17
C ALA A 192 -1.23 20.75 -6.14
N SER A 193 -1.35 19.86 -5.17
CA SER A 193 -2.59 19.15 -4.88
C SER A 193 -3.69 20.12 -4.42
N PRO A 194 -4.97 19.90 -4.80
CA PRO A 194 -6.09 20.73 -4.36
C PRO A 194 -6.49 20.48 -2.90
N TYR A 195 -5.95 19.45 -2.25
CA TYR A 195 -6.32 19.08 -0.89
C TYR A 195 -5.53 19.87 0.16
N ALA A 196 -6.19 20.18 1.28
CA ALA A 196 -5.64 21.07 2.31
C ALA A 196 -4.46 20.46 3.09
N THR A 197 -4.36 19.13 3.13
CA THR A 197 -3.31 18.40 3.83
C THR A 197 -2.78 17.23 3.00
N HIS A 198 -1.52 16.83 3.26
CA HIS A 198 -0.95 15.67 2.57
C HIS A 198 -1.65 14.36 2.97
N GLY A 199 -2.15 14.24 4.22
CA GLY A 199 -2.95 13.11 4.67
C GLY A 199 -4.24 12.99 3.88
N GLU A 200 -4.97 14.08 3.72
CA GLU A 200 -6.18 14.14 2.90
C GLU A 200 -5.90 13.76 1.45
N ARG A 201 -4.86 14.31 0.83
CA ARG A 201 -4.44 13.96 -0.53
C ARG A 201 -4.27 12.46 -0.69
N VAL A 202 -3.57 11.80 0.24
CA VAL A 202 -3.32 10.35 0.19
C VAL A 202 -4.64 9.58 0.31
N VAL A 203 -5.52 9.97 1.23
CA VAL A 203 -6.80 9.30 1.47
C VAL A 203 -7.75 9.46 0.29
N GLN A 204 -7.91 10.68 -0.23
CA GLN A 204 -8.78 10.92 -1.38
C GLN A 204 -8.24 10.24 -2.64
N GLY A 205 -6.92 10.24 -2.84
CA GLY A 205 -6.29 9.48 -3.91
C GLY A 205 -6.60 7.99 -3.82
N GLN A 206 -6.49 7.38 -2.64
CA GLN A 206 -6.86 5.97 -2.46
C GLN A 206 -8.34 5.70 -2.74
N LYS A 207 -9.25 6.55 -2.25
CA LYS A 207 -10.70 6.41 -2.48
C LYS A 207 -11.06 6.54 -3.96
N LEU A 208 -10.36 7.39 -4.69
CA LEU A 208 -10.60 7.59 -6.11
C LEU A 208 -10.12 6.40 -6.96
N ILE A 209 -8.90 5.91 -6.71
CA ILE A 209 -8.28 4.88 -7.57
C ILE A 209 -8.65 3.44 -7.19
N GLN A 210 -9.13 3.19 -5.97
CA GLN A 210 -9.50 1.86 -5.49
C GLN A 210 -11.00 1.64 -5.58
N ASN A 211 -11.42 0.49 -6.06
CA ASN A 211 -12.85 0.14 -6.09
C ASN A 211 -13.42 0.03 -4.68
N THR A 212 -12.71 -0.63 -3.78
CA THR A 212 -13.10 -0.75 -2.37
C THR A 212 -12.01 -0.15 -1.50
N ALA A 213 -12.33 0.93 -0.79
CA ALA A 213 -11.45 1.55 0.18
C ALA A 213 -11.70 0.97 1.58
N ASP A 214 -10.68 1.02 2.43
CA ASP A 214 -10.79 0.69 3.85
C ASP A 214 -11.88 1.55 4.52
N VAL A 215 -12.73 0.92 5.31
CA VAL A 215 -13.84 1.57 6.04
C VAL A 215 -13.32 2.67 6.97
N LEU A 216 -12.16 2.44 7.60
CA LEU A 216 -11.52 3.35 8.54
C LEU A 216 -10.41 4.18 7.87
N LEU A 217 -10.42 4.33 6.54
CA LEU A 217 -9.47 5.18 5.84
C LEU A 217 -9.81 6.67 6.06
N GLY A 218 -8.93 7.36 6.77
CA GLY A 218 -9.06 8.78 7.09
C GLY A 218 -7.69 9.43 7.29
N TRP A 219 -7.68 10.69 7.70
CA TRP A 219 -6.45 11.46 7.92
C TRP A 219 -6.51 12.25 9.22
N SER A 220 -5.34 12.66 9.66
CA SER A 220 -5.19 13.54 10.81
C SER A 220 -4.02 14.50 10.58
N SER A 221 -4.08 15.65 11.25
CA SER A 221 -2.99 16.62 11.27
C SER A 221 -2.84 17.18 12.67
N PHE A 222 -1.61 17.40 13.10
CA PHE A 222 -1.34 18.05 14.36
C PHE A 222 -0.06 18.89 14.33
N MET A 223 0.08 19.82 15.26
CA MET A 223 1.30 20.56 15.50
C MET A 223 2.22 19.76 16.42
N ALA A 224 3.39 19.39 15.91
CA ALA A 224 4.42 18.71 16.69
C ALA A 224 5.15 19.67 17.65
N GLU A 225 5.91 19.15 18.60
CA GLU A 225 6.69 19.95 19.57
C GLU A 225 7.71 20.88 18.90
N ASP A 226 8.25 20.45 17.77
CA ASP A 226 9.16 21.25 16.96
C ASP A 226 8.48 22.40 16.19
N GLY A 227 7.19 22.67 16.47
CA GLY A 227 6.38 23.69 15.81
C GLY A 227 5.99 23.36 14.35
N ARG A 228 6.29 22.15 13.88
CA ARG A 228 5.95 21.74 12.51
C ARG A 228 4.60 21.05 12.47
N LYS A 229 3.76 21.45 11.53
CA LYS A 229 2.56 20.70 11.20
C LYS A 229 2.93 19.38 10.54
N ARG A 230 2.35 18.30 11.02
CA ARG A 230 2.52 16.94 10.47
C ARG A 230 1.18 16.38 10.06
N ASP A 231 1.15 15.86 8.86
CA ASP A 231 -0.02 15.25 8.27
C ASP A 231 0.14 13.73 8.26
N TYR A 232 -0.94 13.03 8.53
CA TYR A 232 -0.97 11.58 8.57
C TYR A 232 -2.18 11.03 7.83
N TYR A 233 -2.05 9.84 7.28
CA TYR A 233 -3.20 9.02 6.88
C TYR A 233 -3.30 7.80 7.78
N VAL A 234 -4.54 7.39 8.03
CA VAL A 234 -4.89 6.31 8.95
C VAL A 234 -5.69 5.26 8.20
N ARG A 235 -5.39 3.99 8.44
CA ARG A 235 -6.11 2.84 7.90
C ARG A 235 -5.95 1.63 8.78
N GLN A 236 -6.70 0.57 8.56
CA GLN A 236 -6.47 -0.70 9.21
C GLN A 236 -5.06 -1.23 8.93
N LEU A 237 -4.41 -1.78 9.95
CA LEU A 237 -3.04 -2.34 9.83
C LEU A 237 -3.05 -3.59 8.95
N TRP A 238 -3.93 -4.55 9.26
CA TRP A 238 -4.19 -5.74 8.47
C TRP A 238 -5.67 -5.80 8.12
N ASN A 239 -5.97 -5.91 6.85
CA ASN A 239 -7.33 -5.97 6.31
C ASN A 239 -7.29 -6.87 5.07
N GLY A 240 -7.14 -8.17 5.27
CA GLY A 240 -7.10 -9.14 4.19
C GLY A 240 -5.97 -8.93 3.17
N LYS A 241 -4.88 -8.26 3.56
CA LYS A 241 -3.77 -7.91 2.64
C LYS A 241 -2.91 -9.12 2.34
N GLY A 242 -3.06 -9.69 1.14
CA GLY A 242 -2.15 -10.66 0.60
C GLY A 242 -0.79 -10.05 0.23
N SER A 243 0.23 -10.87 0.26
CA SER A 243 1.51 -10.57 -0.39
C SER A 243 1.90 -11.76 -1.25
N ILE A 244 2.22 -11.48 -2.51
CA ILE A 244 2.74 -12.49 -3.42
C ILE A 244 4.23 -12.62 -3.15
N ASP A 245 4.70 -13.85 -2.99
CA ASP A 245 6.11 -14.14 -2.88
C ASP A 245 6.78 -13.95 -4.25
N ILE A 246 7.28 -12.74 -4.46
CA ILE A 246 7.91 -12.35 -5.73
C ILE A 246 9.27 -13.01 -5.93
N ASP A 247 9.95 -13.46 -4.87
CA ASP A 247 11.28 -14.03 -4.93
C ASP A 247 11.27 -15.44 -5.48
N ASN A 248 10.12 -16.12 -5.44
CA ASN A 248 9.93 -17.47 -5.94
C ASN A 248 9.09 -17.55 -7.23
N LEU A 249 8.81 -16.41 -7.88
CA LEU A 249 8.08 -16.42 -9.15
C LEU A 249 8.94 -16.99 -10.29
N ASN A 250 8.37 -17.93 -11.04
CA ASN A 250 8.89 -18.35 -12.33
C ASN A 250 8.39 -17.40 -13.45
N ALA A 251 8.81 -17.63 -14.70
CA ALA A 251 8.45 -16.80 -15.85
C ALA A 251 6.93 -16.67 -16.02
N SER A 252 6.19 -17.74 -15.80
CA SER A 252 4.73 -17.74 -15.90
C SER A 252 4.08 -16.93 -14.78
N GLY A 253 4.46 -17.17 -13.52
CA GLY A 253 3.93 -16.42 -12.38
C GLY A 253 4.24 -14.92 -12.48
N LEU A 254 5.43 -14.55 -12.99
CA LEU A 254 5.77 -13.16 -13.27
C LEU A 254 4.85 -12.54 -14.33
N SER A 255 4.56 -13.27 -15.41
CA SER A 255 3.64 -12.81 -16.46
C SER A 255 2.22 -12.62 -15.92
N ASP A 256 1.71 -13.56 -15.13
CA ASP A 256 0.35 -13.51 -14.58
C ASP A 256 0.21 -12.36 -13.56
N LEU A 257 1.18 -12.20 -12.65
CA LEU A 257 1.23 -11.06 -11.74
C LEU A 257 1.26 -9.72 -12.50
N SER A 258 2.09 -9.64 -13.55
CA SER A 258 2.20 -8.44 -14.37
C SER A 258 0.88 -8.06 -15.05
N ARG A 259 0.11 -9.05 -15.51
CA ARG A 259 -1.23 -8.83 -16.10
C ARG A 259 -2.23 -8.33 -15.08
N MET A 260 -2.24 -8.89 -13.86
CA MET A 260 -3.11 -8.43 -12.78
C MET A 260 -2.79 -6.99 -12.37
N CYS A 261 -1.51 -6.67 -12.22
CA CYS A 261 -1.07 -5.30 -11.92
C CYS A 261 -1.46 -4.32 -13.04
N ALA A 262 -1.30 -4.73 -14.30
CA ALA A 262 -1.66 -3.91 -15.46
C ALA A 262 -3.17 -3.65 -15.54
N TRP A 263 -3.99 -4.66 -15.24
CA TRP A 263 -5.43 -4.49 -15.18
C TRP A 263 -5.83 -3.50 -14.08
N SER A 264 -5.30 -3.69 -12.86
CA SER A 264 -5.59 -2.82 -11.72
C SER A 264 -5.15 -1.37 -11.98
N LEU A 265 -4.01 -1.19 -12.65
CA LEU A 265 -3.52 0.14 -13.00
C LEU A 265 -4.40 0.80 -14.09
N ALA A 266 -4.82 0.04 -15.10
CA ALA A 266 -5.74 0.54 -16.13
C ALA A 266 -7.08 0.98 -15.51
N HIS A 267 -7.63 0.18 -14.61
CA HIS A 267 -8.85 0.51 -13.89
C HIS A 267 -8.69 1.79 -13.03
N ALA A 268 -7.61 1.89 -12.25
CA ALA A 268 -7.32 3.06 -11.45
C ALA A 268 -7.23 4.34 -12.30
N HIS A 269 -6.57 4.27 -13.45
CA HIS A 269 -6.45 5.40 -14.36
C HIS A 269 -7.75 5.71 -15.09
N ALA A 270 -8.56 4.72 -15.43
CA ALA A 270 -9.87 4.92 -16.05
C ALA A 270 -10.85 5.62 -15.10
N ARG A 271 -10.77 5.35 -13.79
CA ARG A 271 -11.61 6.01 -12.77
C ARG A 271 -11.27 7.49 -12.55
N THR A 272 -10.02 7.89 -12.78
CA THR A 272 -9.53 9.21 -12.36
C THR A 272 -8.98 10.06 -13.49
N GLY A 273 -8.75 9.47 -14.66
CA GLY A 273 -8.22 10.13 -15.84
C GLY A 273 -9.18 10.10 -17.03
N ASP A 274 -8.75 10.69 -18.11
CA ASP A 274 -9.45 10.60 -19.40
C ASP A 274 -9.07 9.29 -20.12
N SER A 275 -9.88 8.25 -19.93
CA SER A 275 -9.65 6.93 -20.50
C SER A 275 -9.60 6.95 -22.03
N ILE A 276 -10.38 7.85 -22.67
CA ILE A 276 -10.43 7.99 -24.13
C ILE A 276 -9.12 8.59 -24.64
N ALA A 277 -8.66 9.67 -24.03
CA ALA A 277 -7.39 10.30 -24.40
C ALA A 277 -6.20 9.33 -24.20
N ILE A 278 -6.17 8.61 -23.06
CA ILE A 278 -5.11 7.64 -22.75
C ILE A 278 -5.12 6.49 -23.77
N ALA A 279 -6.29 5.92 -24.10
CA ALA A 279 -6.42 4.84 -25.06
C ALA A 279 -5.98 5.28 -26.47
N ASN A 280 -6.39 6.46 -26.90
CA ASN A 280 -6.03 7.02 -28.22
C ASN A 280 -4.52 7.31 -28.30
N TYR A 281 -3.90 7.83 -27.25
CA TYR A 281 -2.45 8.05 -27.20
C TYR A 281 -1.65 6.76 -27.40
N MET A 282 -2.07 5.67 -26.78
CA MET A 282 -1.39 4.37 -26.92
C MET A 282 -1.64 3.68 -28.27
N GLY A 283 -2.74 4.01 -28.93
CA GLY A 283 -3.10 3.46 -30.23
C GLY A 283 -3.50 1.98 -30.24
N GLY A 284 -3.72 1.46 -31.46
CA GLY A 284 -4.18 0.08 -31.68
C GLY A 284 -3.06 -0.93 -31.95
N THR A 285 -1.84 -0.48 -32.21
CA THR A 285 -0.68 -1.33 -32.53
C THR A 285 0.12 -1.69 -31.29
N ASP A 286 1.14 -2.51 -31.42
CA ASP A 286 2.02 -2.88 -30.30
C ASP A 286 3.26 -1.96 -30.16
N GLU A 287 3.32 -0.84 -30.86
CA GLU A 287 4.43 0.11 -30.81
C GLU A 287 4.66 0.64 -29.39
N PHE A 288 3.57 1.02 -28.71
CA PHE A 288 3.64 1.45 -27.31
C PHE A 288 4.16 0.32 -26.42
N ASP A 289 3.66 -0.91 -26.61
CA ASP A 289 4.07 -2.08 -25.84
C ASP A 289 5.58 -2.34 -25.98
N GLN A 290 6.09 -2.25 -27.20
CA GLN A 290 7.51 -2.49 -27.50
C GLN A 290 8.42 -1.36 -26.99
N SER A 291 7.95 -0.12 -27.08
CA SER A 291 8.69 1.06 -26.60
C SER A 291 8.88 1.00 -25.07
N ILE A 292 7.81 0.72 -24.33
CA ILE A 292 7.88 0.55 -22.87
C ILE A 292 8.72 -0.68 -22.48
N ALA A 293 8.64 -1.78 -23.25
CA ALA A 293 9.49 -2.94 -23.00
C ALA A 293 10.98 -2.63 -23.19
N SER A 294 11.33 -1.83 -24.20
CA SER A 294 12.71 -1.41 -24.42
C SER A 294 13.20 -0.49 -23.29
N PHE A 295 12.38 0.48 -22.87
CA PHE A 295 12.66 1.33 -21.71
C PHE A 295 12.88 0.47 -20.44
N ALA A 296 11.99 -0.50 -20.17
CA ALA A 296 12.10 -1.34 -18.97
C ALA A 296 13.38 -2.19 -18.94
N VAL A 297 13.90 -2.62 -20.10
CA VAL A 297 15.19 -3.32 -20.18
C VAL A 297 16.33 -2.37 -19.83
N SER A 298 16.41 -1.20 -20.47
CA SER A 298 17.45 -0.20 -20.21
C SER A 298 17.42 0.30 -18.76
N TYR A 299 16.22 0.55 -18.24
CA TYR A 299 16.09 0.99 -16.83
C TYR A 299 16.49 -0.11 -15.83
N ALA A 300 16.25 -1.38 -16.15
CA ALA A 300 16.72 -2.47 -15.30
C ALA A 300 18.25 -2.60 -15.28
N GLU A 301 18.93 -2.25 -16.36
CA GLU A 301 20.41 -2.16 -16.42
C GLU A 301 20.91 -1.01 -15.56
N GLN A 302 20.33 0.18 -15.73
CA GLN A 302 20.66 1.34 -14.89
C GLN A 302 20.45 1.06 -13.40
N ASN A 303 19.35 0.39 -13.05
CA ASN A 303 19.08 0.01 -11.66
C ASN A 303 20.13 -0.95 -11.08
N ASP A 304 20.64 -1.90 -11.88
CA ASP A 304 21.71 -2.80 -11.45
C ASP A 304 23.02 -2.03 -11.21
N GLU A 305 23.34 -1.04 -12.03
CA GLU A 305 24.50 -0.15 -11.88
C GLU A 305 24.37 0.72 -10.63
N ASP A 306 23.22 1.39 -10.44
CA ASP A 306 22.91 2.21 -9.27
C ASP A 306 23.02 1.39 -7.99
N TYR A 307 22.52 0.16 -8.00
CA TYR A 307 22.62 -0.75 -6.84
C TYR A 307 24.07 -1.18 -6.56
N ALA A 308 24.88 -1.38 -7.59
CA ALA A 308 26.29 -1.69 -7.42
C ALA A 308 27.06 -0.50 -6.79
N ILE A 309 26.76 0.74 -7.24
CA ILE A 309 27.31 1.97 -6.65
C ILE A 309 26.88 2.10 -5.18
N PHE A 310 25.60 1.93 -4.90
CA PHE A 310 25.05 1.98 -3.54
C PHE A 310 25.77 1.02 -2.60
N LYS A 311 25.95 -0.24 -3.01
CA LYS A 311 26.68 -1.25 -2.22
C LYS A 311 28.15 -0.86 -1.99
N LYS A 312 28.78 -0.21 -2.97
CA LYS A 312 30.18 0.25 -2.86
C LYS A 312 30.29 1.39 -1.83
N LEU A 313 29.37 2.35 -1.85
CA LEU A 313 29.32 3.47 -0.90
C LEU A 313 29.07 3.01 0.54
N ILE A 314 28.23 2.00 0.73
CA ILE A 314 28.05 1.34 2.04
C ILE A 314 29.36 0.72 2.50
N LYS A 315 29.99 -0.08 1.62
CA LYS A 315 31.22 -0.79 1.96
C LYS A 315 32.41 0.14 2.25
N SER A 316 32.47 1.30 1.60
CA SER A 316 33.50 2.31 1.86
C SER A 316 33.25 3.15 3.12
N GLY A 317 32.05 3.06 3.73
CA GLY A 317 31.66 3.89 4.87
C GLY A 317 31.23 5.31 4.51
N GLU A 318 31.13 5.64 3.22
CA GLU A 318 30.64 6.95 2.76
C GLU A 318 29.13 7.12 3.03
N LEU A 319 28.39 6.01 3.06
CA LEU A 319 27.01 5.97 3.53
C LEU A 319 26.97 5.26 4.89
N PRO A 320 26.51 5.95 5.97
CA PRO A 320 26.38 5.32 7.27
C PRO A 320 25.32 4.23 7.23
N CYS A 321 25.66 3.05 7.75
CA CYS A 321 24.74 1.95 8.00
C CYS A 321 24.67 1.68 9.50
N ALA A 322 23.44 1.48 10.02
CA ALA A 322 23.24 1.03 11.38
C ALA A 322 23.45 -0.49 11.49
#